data_16b254355df40f90bd11755f0d170ab9
#
_entry.id   16b254355df40f90bd11755f0d170ab9
#
_cell.length_a   1.000
_cell.length_b   1.000
_cell.length_c   1.000
_cell.angle_alpha   90.00
_cell.angle_beta   90.00
_cell.angle_gamma   90.00
#
_symmetry.space_group_name_H-M   'P 1'
#
loop_
_entity.id
_entity.type
_entity.pdbx_description
1 polymer ?
#
loop_
_entity_poly.entity_id
_entity_poly.type
_entity_poly.pdbx_seq_one_letter_code
_entity_poly.pdbx_strand_id
1 'polypeptide(L)'
;YNIKINKLMFASLDELDEYAKTCGRGSKDFRDLIGYNGSLRKIIESCKASISYPPHGLPILLNGPTGTGKSFIIEKMFEYGKNNGIFSEKAKFVHVNCSEYANNPELITANLFGYKRGAFTGADNDNPGLIKVADGGMLFLDEVHCLKPECQEKLFLFMDKGNYHVLGDSENEYHSNVFLAFATTENPKEVLLKTLLRRIPIQMEIPSLSKRSKMEKSNIIVRFLENEAKHIHKEIRIGNVVYAALLNNEYEGNIGELKNVIQETCMNALYSNKNKDYIEINSLCLPSRVRFNNHIDNSILVGRNQLYSLNDLKNKY
;
A
#
# COMPACT_ATOMS: atom_id res chain seq x y z
N TYR A 1 29.12 10.66 -25.36
CA TYR A 1 29.03 9.33 -24.71
C TYR A 1 27.69 8.71 -25.08
N ASN A 2 27.69 7.55 -25.75
CA ASN A 2 26.47 6.81 -26.05
C ASN A 2 26.16 5.89 -24.85
N ILE A 3 25.00 6.07 -24.25
CA ILE A 3 24.51 5.25 -23.12
C ILE A 3 23.54 4.21 -23.68
N LYS A 4 23.82 2.92 -23.47
CA LYS A 4 22.99 1.83 -23.96
C LYS A 4 22.20 1.20 -22.82
N ILE A 5 20.85 1.28 -22.87
CA ILE A 5 19.94 0.66 -21.91
C ILE A 5 18.92 -0.18 -22.69
N ASN A 6 18.81 -1.48 -22.38
CA ASN A 6 17.84 -2.41 -22.96
C ASN A 6 17.69 -2.31 -24.49
N LYS A 7 18.82 -2.30 -25.22
CA LYS A 7 18.90 -2.14 -26.69
C LYS A 7 18.54 -0.72 -27.22
N LEU A 8 18.14 0.23 -26.37
CA LEU A 8 17.98 1.63 -26.76
C LEU A 8 19.32 2.36 -26.60
N MET A 9 19.61 3.25 -27.53
CA MET A 9 20.81 4.10 -27.49
C MET A 9 20.34 5.56 -27.38
N PHE A 10 20.93 6.30 -26.43
CA PHE A 10 20.68 7.71 -26.20
C PHE A 10 21.94 8.50 -26.51
N ALA A 11 21.79 9.60 -27.23
CA ALA A 11 22.93 10.45 -27.63
C ALA A 11 23.38 11.37 -26.49
N SER A 12 22.51 11.65 -25.51
CA SER A 12 22.81 12.50 -24.36
C SER A 12 22.07 12.07 -23.10
N LEU A 13 22.48 12.60 -21.94
CA LEU A 13 21.73 12.45 -20.68
C LEU A 13 20.36 13.12 -20.73
N ASP A 14 20.25 14.25 -21.46
CA ASP A 14 18.99 14.97 -21.63
C ASP A 14 17.97 14.12 -22.42
N GLU A 15 18.40 13.42 -23.47
CA GLU A 15 17.55 12.50 -24.24
C GLU A 15 17.12 11.29 -23.40
N LEU A 16 18.01 10.77 -22.53
CA LEU A 16 17.68 9.73 -21.58
C LEU A 16 16.66 10.22 -20.54
N ASP A 17 16.82 11.44 -20.03
CA ASP A 17 15.90 12.07 -19.08
C ASP A 17 14.53 12.35 -19.72
N GLU A 18 14.50 12.77 -20.97
CA GLU A 18 13.26 12.99 -21.71
C GLU A 18 12.54 11.68 -22.00
N TYR A 19 13.28 10.64 -22.38
CA TYR A 19 12.75 9.28 -22.52
C TYR A 19 12.23 8.74 -21.18
N ALA A 20 12.96 8.92 -20.09
CA ALA A 20 12.51 8.53 -18.76
C ALA A 20 11.23 9.27 -18.34
N LYS A 21 11.10 10.55 -18.69
CA LYS A 21 9.87 11.35 -18.49
C LYS A 21 8.70 10.89 -19.38
N THR A 22 8.97 10.48 -20.63
CA THR A 22 7.94 9.97 -21.55
C THR A 22 7.50 8.56 -21.17
N CYS A 23 8.40 7.67 -20.79
CA CYS A 23 8.07 6.37 -20.22
C CYS A 23 7.33 6.48 -18.87
N GLY A 24 7.50 7.60 -18.15
CA GLY A 24 6.80 7.91 -16.90
C GLY A 24 5.37 8.46 -17.07
N ARG A 25 5.00 8.87 -18.26
CA ARG A 25 3.65 9.41 -18.54
C ARG A 25 2.65 8.28 -18.71
N GLY A 26 2.17 7.75 -17.59
CA GLY A 26 1.03 6.84 -17.57
C GLY A 26 1.19 5.54 -16.78
N SER A 27 2.38 5.12 -16.37
CA SER A 27 2.49 3.93 -15.55
C SER A 27 2.27 4.28 -14.08
N LYS A 28 1.07 4.04 -13.58
CA LYS A 28 0.76 3.98 -12.16
C LYS A 28 1.46 2.75 -11.58
N ASP A 29 2.76 2.81 -11.33
CA ASP A 29 3.56 1.73 -10.78
C ASP A 29 4.23 2.14 -9.45
N PHE A 30 5.18 1.34 -9.01
CA PHE A 30 5.93 1.60 -7.79
C PHE A 30 6.67 2.96 -7.74
N ARG A 31 6.90 3.64 -8.87
CA ARG A 31 7.60 4.94 -8.91
C ARG A 31 6.81 6.04 -8.22
N ASP A 32 5.49 5.87 -8.08
CA ASP A 32 4.63 6.80 -7.33
C ASP A 32 4.80 6.67 -5.81
N LEU A 33 5.49 5.62 -5.32
CA LEU A 33 5.69 5.38 -3.90
C LEU A 33 6.81 6.28 -3.34
N ILE A 34 6.48 7.08 -2.34
CA ILE A 34 7.49 7.80 -1.57
C ILE A 34 8.33 6.77 -0.80
N GLY A 35 9.64 6.82 -0.98
CA GLY A 35 10.57 5.81 -0.49
C GLY A 35 10.98 4.78 -1.55
N TYR A 36 10.55 4.93 -2.81
CA TYR A 36 10.92 4.05 -3.92
C TYR A 36 12.44 3.80 -4.01
N ASN A 37 13.24 4.86 -3.95
CA ASN A 37 14.71 4.79 -3.95
C ASN A 37 15.31 4.81 -2.53
N GLY A 38 14.49 4.77 -1.50
CA GLY A 38 14.87 4.88 -0.09
C GLY A 38 14.45 3.65 0.72
N SER A 39 13.66 3.89 1.77
CA SER A 39 13.27 2.87 2.74
C SER A 39 12.50 1.67 2.15
N LEU A 40 11.79 1.86 1.03
CA LEU A 40 11.01 0.82 0.37
C LEU A 40 11.75 0.11 -0.78
N ARG A 41 12.97 0.54 -1.12
CA ARG A 41 13.69 0.03 -2.30
C ARG A 41 13.79 -1.49 -2.33
N LYS A 42 14.29 -2.10 -1.26
CA LYS A 42 14.43 -3.57 -1.18
C LYS A 42 13.09 -4.30 -1.27
N ILE A 43 12.05 -3.75 -0.65
CA ILE A 43 10.70 -4.32 -0.68
C ILE A 43 10.17 -4.29 -2.11
N ILE A 44 10.31 -3.16 -2.81
CA ILE A 44 9.86 -2.98 -4.19
C ILE A 44 10.62 -3.91 -5.15
N GLU A 45 11.95 -4.03 -4.99
CA GLU A 45 12.76 -4.97 -5.77
C GLU A 45 12.30 -6.42 -5.55
N SER A 46 12.00 -6.80 -4.30
CA SER A 46 11.46 -8.12 -3.97
C SER A 46 10.04 -8.33 -4.55
N CYS A 47 9.17 -7.32 -4.50
CA CYS A 47 7.85 -7.37 -5.13
C CYS A 47 7.95 -7.61 -6.65
N LYS A 48 8.83 -6.85 -7.33
CA LYS A 48 9.06 -7.01 -8.77
C LYS A 48 9.61 -8.39 -9.11
N ALA A 49 10.61 -8.87 -8.36
CA ALA A 49 11.19 -10.20 -8.56
C ALA A 49 10.17 -11.30 -8.31
N SER A 50 9.38 -11.20 -7.23
CA SER A 50 8.34 -12.15 -6.87
C SER A 50 7.31 -12.31 -7.97
N ILE A 51 6.72 -11.21 -8.45
CA ILE A 51 5.64 -11.27 -9.46
C ILE A 51 6.15 -11.69 -10.84
N SER A 52 7.43 -11.41 -11.17
CA SER A 52 8.05 -11.74 -12.44
C SER A 52 8.66 -13.14 -12.49
N TYR A 53 8.66 -13.89 -11.37
CA TYR A 53 9.26 -15.21 -11.32
C TYR A 53 8.41 -16.25 -12.10
N PRO A 54 9.00 -16.97 -13.10
CA PRO A 54 8.24 -17.94 -13.88
C PRO A 54 7.93 -19.22 -13.07
N PRO A 55 6.83 -19.93 -13.37
CA PRO A 55 5.84 -19.60 -14.40
C PRO A 55 4.73 -18.64 -13.93
N HIS A 56 4.46 -18.52 -12.62
CA HIS A 56 3.27 -17.85 -12.10
C HIS A 56 3.56 -16.87 -10.95
N GLY A 57 4.83 -16.49 -10.81
CA GLY A 57 5.28 -15.71 -9.67
C GLY A 57 5.52 -16.55 -8.40
N LEU A 58 6.08 -15.91 -7.38
CA LEU A 58 6.25 -16.49 -6.03
C LEU A 58 5.37 -15.75 -5.04
N PRO A 59 4.64 -16.43 -4.16
CA PRO A 59 3.85 -15.79 -3.12
C PRO A 59 4.68 -14.85 -2.25
N ILE A 60 4.07 -13.73 -1.84
CA ILE A 60 4.73 -12.71 -1.01
C ILE A 60 3.91 -12.42 0.25
N LEU A 61 4.58 -12.20 1.36
CA LEU A 61 4.01 -11.73 2.61
C LEU A 61 4.66 -10.41 3.01
N LEU A 62 3.83 -9.38 3.19
CA LEU A 62 4.24 -8.11 3.76
C LEU A 62 3.77 -8.03 5.22
N ASN A 63 4.69 -7.89 6.15
CA ASN A 63 4.37 -7.62 7.55
C ASN A 63 4.79 -6.22 7.96
N GLY A 64 4.17 -5.69 9.00
CA GLY A 64 4.51 -4.38 9.56
C GLY A 64 3.30 -3.70 10.20
N PRO A 65 3.53 -2.67 11.02
CA PRO A 65 2.47 -2.01 11.77
C PRO A 65 1.31 -1.50 10.91
N THR A 66 0.15 -1.32 11.53
CA THR A 66 -1.01 -0.69 10.88
C THR A 66 -0.65 0.66 10.27
N GLY A 67 -1.24 0.97 9.10
CA GLY A 67 -1.08 2.27 8.44
C GLY A 67 0.27 2.51 7.77
N THR A 68 1.14 1.50 7.61
CA THR A 68 2.44 1.62 6.93
C THR A 68 2.36 1.58 5.41
N GLY A 69 1.19 1.20 4.84
CA GLY A 69 0.93 1.16 3.40
C GLY A 69 1.09 -0.22 2.75
N LYS A 70 0.96 -1.33 3.51
CA LYS A 70 1.02 -2.72 3.00
C LYS A 70 0.11 -2.92 1.79
N SER A 71 -1.18 -2.65 1.95
CA SER A 71 -2.19 -2.85 0.90
C SER A 71 -1.90 -1.98 -0.33
N PHE A 72 -1.45 -0.73 -0.12
CA PHE A 72 -1.06 0.16 -1.22
C PHE A 72 0.13 -0.36 -2.04
N ILE A 73 1.12 -0.99 -1.39
CA ILE A 73 2.27 -1.62 -2.09
C ILE A 73 1.79 -2.79 -2.94
N ILE A 74 0.87 -3.63 -2.44
CA ILE A 74 0.32 -4.76 -3.19
C ILE A 74 -0.54 -4.30 -4.39
N GLU A 75 -1.32 -3.23 -4.22
CA GLU A 75 -2.03 -2.61 -5.35
C GLU A 75 -1.06 -2.16 -6.45
N LYS A 76 0.03 -1.48 -6.07
CA LYS A 76 1.09 -1.08 -7.01
C LYS A 76 1.82 -2.26 -7.65
N MET A 77 1.93 -3.37 -6.93
CA MET A 77 2.48 -4.61 -7.47
C MET A 77 1.59 -5.20 -8.56
N PHE A 78 0.26 -5.18 -8.37
CA PHE A 78 -0.68 -5.62 -9.39
C PHE A 78 -0.66 -4.70 -10.62
N GLU A 79 -0.66 -3.37 -10.42
CA GLU A 79 -0.52 -2.39 -11.51
C GLU A 79 0.78 -2.61 -12.30
N TYR A 80 1.90 -2.85 -11.60
CA TYR A 80 3.17 -3.19 -12.23
C TYR A 80 3.07 -4.46 -13.07
N GLY A 81 2.42 -5.51 -12.56
CA GLY A 81 2.21 -6.76 -13.27
C GLY A 81 1.40 -6.58 -14.56
N LYS A 82 0.36 -5.75 -14.55
CA LYS A 82 -0.41 -5.39 -15.75
C LYS A 82 0.43 -4.60 -16.75
N ASN A 83 1.12 -3.56 -16.30
CA ASN A 83 1.93 -2.69 -17.15
C ASN A 83 3.09 -3.43 -17.84
N ASN A 84 3.57 -4.53 -17.26
CA ASN A 84 4.65 -5.34 -17.81
C ASN A 84 4.17 -6.64 -18.49
N GLY A 85 2.88 -6.81 -18.72
CA GLY A 85 2.31 -7.96 -19.41
C GLY A 85 2.40 -9.29 -18.66
N ILE A 86 2.67 -9.25 -17.34
CA ILE A 86 2.65 -10.44 -16.48
C ILE A 86 1.21 -10.89 -16.26
N PHE A 87 0.33 -9.93 -16.04
CA PHE A 87 -1.11 -10.13 -15.99
C PHE A 87 -1.77 -9.64 -17.27
N SER A 88 -2.81 -10.34 -17.71
CA SER A 88 -3.63 -9.89 -18.83
C SER A 88 -4.41 -8.62 -18.46
N GLU A 89 -4.86 -7.87 -19.47
CA GLU A 89 -5.73 -6.71 -19.26
C GLU A 89 -7.02 -7.06 -18.50
N LYS A 90 -7.52 -8.27 -18.67
CA LYS A 90 -8.74 -8.78 -18.00
C LYS A 90 -8.48 -9.37 -16.62
N ALA A 91 -7.22 -9.49 -16.21
CA ALA A 91 -6.85 -10.01 -14.89
C ALA A 91 -7.48 -9.19 -13.78
N LYS A 92 -7.96 -9.88 -12.75
CA LYS A 92 -8.63 -9.25 -11.61
C LYS A 92 -7.69 -9.15 -10.42
N PHE A 93 -7.80 -8.04 -9.70
CA PHE A 93 -7.25 -7.87 -8.38
C PHE A 93 -8.38 -8.11 -7.37
N VAL A 94 -8.28 -9.19 -6.61
CA VAL A 94 -9.25 -9.53 -5.57
C VAL A 94 -8.60 -9.28 -4.22
N HIS A 95 -9.14 -8.33 -3.47
CA HIS A 95 -8.68 -7.96 -2.14
C HIS A 95 -9.68 -8.44 -1.09
N VAL A 96 -9.20 -9.16 -0.10
CA VAL A 96 -9.98 -9.68 1.02
C VAL A 96 -9.32 -9.26 2.32
N ASN A 97 -10.06 -8.53 3.15
CA ASN A 97 -9.64 -8.27 4.52
C ASN A 97 -10.15 -9.41 5.42
N CYS A 98 -9.24 -10.27 5.87
CA CYS A 98 -9.60 -11.44 6.68
C CYS A 98 -10.20 -11.06 8.04
N SER A 99 -9.93 -9.86 8.57
CA SER A 99 -10.48 -9.40 9.84
C SER A 99 -12.00 -9.21 9.81
N GLU A 100 -12.58 -8.95 8.65
CA GLU A 100 -14.05 -8.82 8.48
C GLU A 100 -14.78 -10.13 8.80
N TYR A 101 -14.06 -11.25 8.74
CA TYR A 101 -14.58 -12.60 8.98
C TYR A 101 -14.17 -13.18 10.34
N ALA A 102 -13.54 -12.39 11.22
CA ALA A 102 -13.04 -12.86 12.51
C ALA A 102 -14.14 -13.53 13.36
N ASN A 103 -15.39 -13.03 13.28
CA ASN A 103 -16.55 -13.59 14.00
C ASN A 103 -17.21 -14.78 13.28
N ASN A 104 -16.89 -15.02 12.02
CA ASN A 104 -17.44 -16.15 11.23
C ASN A 104 -16.37 -16.73 10.29
N PRO A 105 -15.39 -17.44 10.83
CA PRO A 105 -14.24 -17.92 10.07
C PRO A 105 -14.56 -19.05 9.09
N GLU A 106 -15.70 -19.70 9.21
CA GLU A 106 -16.16 -20.69 8.23
C GLU A 106 -16.61 -20.01 6.94
N LEU A 107 -17.20 -18.81 7.06
CA LEU A 107 -17.64 -18.02 5.94
C LEU A 107 -16.48 -17.57 5.05
N ILE A 108 -15.33 -17.20 5.61
CA ILE A 108 -14.18 -16.82 4.77
C ILE A 108 -13.67 -18.02 3.97
N THR A 109 -13.65 -19.23 4.57
CA THR A 109 -13.26 -20.45 3.86
C THR A 109 -14.23 -20.75 2.71
N ALA A 110 -15.53 -20.63 2.95
CA ALA A 110 -16.54 -20.80 1.92
C ALA A 110 -16.40 -19.75 0.80
N ASN A 111 -16.15 -18.49 1.16
CA ASN A 111 -15.99 -17.43 0.17
C ASN A 111 -14.69 -17.57 -0.65
N LEU A 112 -13.59 -18.03 -0.05
CA LEU A 112 -12.33 -18.22 -0.76
C LEU A 112 -12.39 -19.38 -1.74
N PHE A 113 -12.84 -20.55 -1.29
CA PHE A 113 -12.81 -21.78 -2.07
C PHE A 113 -14.10 -22.04 -2.87
N GLY A 114 -15.18 -21.32 -2.53
CA GLY A 114 -16.50 -21.53 -3.13
C GLY A 114 -17.31 -22.63 -2.44
N TYR A 115 -18.60 -22.68 -2.79
CA TYR A 115 -19.52 -23.68 -2.27
C TYR A 115 -20.64 -23.99 -3.26
N LYS A 116 -21.16 -25.21 -3.18
CA LYS A 116 -22.36 -25.63 -3.90
C LYS A 116 -23.59 -25.32 -3.10
N ARG A 117 -24.71 -25.14 -3.79
CA ARG A 117 -26.04 -25.02 -3.17
C ARG A 117 -26.27 -26.18 -2.20
N GLY A 118 -26.72 -25.85 -0.98
CA GLY A 118 -26.96 -26.82 0.09
C GLY A 118 -25.74 -27.29 0.86
N ALA A 119 -24.55 -26.75 0.61
CA ALA A 119 -23.31 -27.12 1.33
C ALA A 119 -23.38 -26.78 2.83
N PHE A 120 -24.16 -25.79 3.21
CA PHE A 120 -24.44 -25.38 4.60
C PHE A 120 -25.75 -24.61 4.66
N THR A 121 -26.28 -24.37 5.87
CA THR A 121 -27.53 -23.61 6.08
C THR A 121 -27.37 -22.18 5.56
N GLY A 122 -28.18 -21.79 4.55
CA GLY A 122 -28.11 -20.49 3.88
C GLY A 122 -27.31 -20.49 2.56
N ALA A 123 -26.81 -21.64 2.12
CA ALA A 123 -26.20 -21.80 0.80
C ALA A 123 -27.27 -22.02 -0.29
N ASP A 124 -27.99 -20.95 -0.63
CA ASP A 124 -29.14 -21.02 -1.56
C ASP A 124 -28.72 -21.15 -3.03
N ASN A 125 -27.50 -20.71 -3.38
CA ASN A 125 -26.95 -20.73 -4.72
C ASN A 125 -25.49 -21.21 -4.70
N ASP A 126 -24.99 -21.66 -5.86
CA ASP A 126 -23.57 -21.93 -6.04
C ASP A 126 -22.73 -20.65 -5.98
N ASN A 127 -21.58 -20.71 -5.32
CA ASN A 127 -20.59 -19.64 -5.30
C ASN A 127 -19.25 -20.19 -5.84
N PRO A 128 -18.70 -19.59 -6.90
CA PRO A 128 -17.44 -20.10 -7.49
C PRO A 128 -16.21 -19.92 -6.62
N GLY A 129 -16.28 -19.05 -5.60
CA GLY A 129 -15.16 -18.70 -4.74
C GLY A 129 -14.23 -17.64 -5.31
N LEU A 130 -13.58 -16.90 -4.40
CA LEU A 130 -12.71 -15.78 -4.76
C LEU A 130 -11.43 -16.23 -5.46
N ILE A 131 -10.93 -17.45 -5.18
CA ILE A 131 -9.82 -18.08 -5.91
C ILE A 131 -10.17 -18.19 -7.39
N LYS A 132 -11.39 -18.66 -7.72
CA LYS A 132 -11.83 -18.72 -9.12
C LYS A 132 -12.03 -17.35 -9.75
N VAL A 133 -12.53 -16.40 -8.98
CA VAL A 133 -12.72 -15.01 -9.45
C VAL A 133 -11.38 -14.34 -9.78
N ALA A 134 -10.31 -14.69 -9.04
CA ALA A 134 -8.96 -14.16 -9.20
C ALA A 134 -8.11 -14.92 -10.24
N ASP A 135 -8.68 -15.95 -10.90
CA ASP A 135 -7.96 -16.79 -11.84
C ASP A 135 -7.28 -15.99 -12.95
N GLY A 136 -5.99 -16.23 -13.18
CA GLY A 136 -5.15 -15.44 -14.08
C GLY A 136 -4.78 -14.05 -13.56
N GLY A 137 -5.08 -13.73 -12.30
CA GLY A 137 -4.82 -12.45 -11.66
C GLY A 137 -4.16 -12.59 -10.28
N MET A 138 -4.57 -11.72 -9.34
CA MET A 138 -4.01 -11.66 -8.01
C MET A 138 -5.11 -11.74 -6.95
N LEU A 139 -4.90 -12.59 -5.93
CA LEU A 139 -5.67 -12.62 -4.70
C LEU A 139 -4.80 -12.08 -3.56
N PHE A 140 -5.25 -11.00 -2.96
CA PHE A 140 -4.60 -10.36 -1.82
C PHE A 140 -5.40 -10.62 -0.56
N LEU A 141 -4.77 -11.29 0.41
CA LEU A 141 -5.33 -11.58 1.73
C LEU A 141 -4.68 -10.65 2.75
N ASP A 142 -5.41 -9.62 3.15
CA ASP A 142 -4.99 -8.67 4.19
C ASP A 142 -5.40 -9.18 5.57
N GLU A 143 -4.61 -8.87 6.60
CA GLU A 143 -4.74 -9.37 7.97
C GLU A 143 -4.90 -10.90 8.03
N VAL A 144 -4.02 -11.59 7.29
CA VAL A 144 -4.05 -13.05 7.10
C VAL A 144 -3.97 -13.85 8.42
N HIS A 145 -3.48 -13.24 9.50
CA HIS A 145 -3.45 -13.83 10.83
C HIS A 145 -4.84 -14.11 11.42
N CYS A 146 -5.89 -13.44 10.89
CA CYS A 146 -7.27 -13.71 11.28
C CYS A 146 -7.83 -15.03 10.70
N LEU A 147 -7.10 -15.69 9.78
CA LEU A 147 -7.50 -16.99 9.24
C LEU A 147 -7.26 -18.09 10.28
N LYS A 148 -8.29 -18.92 10.51
CA LYS A 148 -8.14 -20.13 11.30
C LYS A 148 -7.16 -21.14 10.68
N PRO A 149 -6.52 -22.01 11.49
CA PRO A 149 -5.59 -23.01 11.00
C PRO A 149 -6.13 -23.85 9.83
N GLU A 150 -7.39 -24.26 9.88
CA GLU A 150 -8.03 -25.09 8.85
C GLU A 150 -8.09 -24.38 7.49
N CYS A 151 -8.34 -23.05 7.49
CA CYS A 151 -8.32 -22.26 6.28
C CYS A 151 -6.88 -22.08 5.75
N GLN A 152 -5.92 -21.87 6.64
CA GLN A 152 -4.50 -21.80 6.29
C GLN A 152 -4.01 -23.13 5.69
N GLU A 153 -4.48 -24.28 6.19
CA GLU A 153 -4.18 -25.60 5.63
C GLU A 153 -4.70 -25.77 4.21
N LYS A 154 -5.94 -25.38 3.95
CA LYS A 154 -6.49 -25.40 2.60
C LYS A 154 -5.71 -24.47 1.64
N LEU A 155 -5.29 -23.29 2.10
CA LEU A 155 -4.49 -22.37 1.29
C LEU A 155 -3.13 -22.97 0.93
N PHE A 156 -2.41 -23.58 1.86
CA PHE A 156 -1.11 -24.15 1.51
C PHE A 156 -1.23 -25.34 0.55
N LEU A 157 -2.31 -26.15 0.62
CA LEU A 157 -2.57 -27.23 -0.32
C LEU A 157 -2.83 -26.66 -1.73
N PHE A 158 -3.62 -25.58 -1.81
CA PHE A 158 -3.84 -24.85 -3.05
C PHE A 158 -2.53 -24.30 -3.63
N MET A 159 -1.65 -23.72 -2.80
CA MET A 159 -0.36 -23.17 -3.25
C MET A 159 0.57 -24.20 -3.87
N ASP A 160 0.47 -25.47 -3.50
CA ASP A 160 1.35 -26.52 -4.00
C ASP A 160 1.06 -26.91 -5.45
N LYS A 161 -0.21 -26.92 -5.85
CA LYS A 161 -0.62 -27.44 -7.17
C LYS A 161 -1.62 -26.55 -7.92
N GLY A 162 -2.14 -25.49 -7.29
CA GLY A 162 -3.23 -24.69 -7.85
C GLY A 162 -4.59 -25.40 -7.82
N ASN A 163 -4.67 -26.57 -7.16
CA ASN A 163 -5.88 -27.38 -7.09
C ASN A 163 -6.60 -27.18 -5.76
N TYR A 164 -7.93 -27.24 -5.80
CA TYR A 164 -8.77 -27.09 -4.60
C TYR A 164 -10.15 -27.74 -4.81
N HIS A 165 -10.85 -27.97 -3.70
CA HIS A 165 -12.22 -28.45 -3.69
C HIS A 165 -13.18 -27.36 -3.24
N VAL A 166 -14.32 -27.28 -3.90
CA VAL A 166 -15.45 -26.41 -3.52
C VAL A 166 -16.23 -27.10 -2.40
N LEU A 167 -16.69 -26.34 -1.39
CA LEU A 167 -17.50 -26.93 -0.32
C LEU A 167 -18.79 -27.58 -0.86
N GLY A 168 -19.07 -28.79 -0.42
CA GLY A 168 -20.21 -29.58 -0.93
C GLY A 168 -19.95 -30.26 -2.26
N ASP A 169 -18.72 -30.24 -2.77
CA ASP A 169 -18.29 -30.95 -3.96
C ASP A 169 -16.94 -31.63 -3.71
N SER A 170 -16.96 -32.83 -3.17
CA SER A 170 -15.76 -33.63 -2.89
C SER A 170 -15.29 -34.46 -4.07
N GLU A 171 -16.11 -34.62 -5.10
CA GLU A 171 -15.80 -35.45 -6.26
C GLU A 171 -14.97 -34.70 -7.33
N ASN A 172 -15.21 -33.39 -7.45
CA ASN A 172 -14.54 -32.57 -8.45
C ASN A 172 -13.37 -31.78 -7.84
N GLU A 173 -12.20 -31.89 -8.48
CA GLU A 173 -11.05 -31.04 -8.21
C GLU A 173 -11.05 -29.85 -9.18
N TYR A 174 -10.95 -28.65 -8.65
CA TYR A 174 -10.90 -27.41 -9.42
C TYR A 174 -9.46 -26.91 -9.48
N HIS A 175 -9.13 -26.20 -10.55
CA HIS A 175 -7.82 -25.59 -10.73
C HIS A 175 -7.96 -24.10 -11.02
N SER A 176 -7.06 -23.30 -10.44
CA SER A 176 -6.90 -21.87 -10.75
C SER A 176 -5.44 -21.46 -10.64
N ASN A 177 -5.06 -20.53 -11.50
CA ASN A 177 -3.73 -19.96 -11.52
C ASN A 177 -3.79 -18.53 -10.96
N VAL A 178 -3.47 -18.37 -9.69
CA VAL A 178 -3.63 -17.11 -8.95
C VAL A 178 -2.33 -16.74 -8.28
N PHE A 179 -1.87 -15.50 -8.51
CA PHE A 179 -0.79 -14.94 -7.71
C PHE A 179 -1.31 -14.59 -6.32
N LEU A 180 -0.68 -15.15 -5.27
CA LEU A 180 -1.07 -14.92 -3.89
C LEU A 180 -0.18 -13.87 -3.22
N ALA A 181 -0.81 -12.83 -2.68
CA ALA A 181 -0.18 -11.83 -1.83
C ALA A 181 -0.83 -11.82 -0.45
N PHE A 182 -0.03 -11.70 0.58
CA PHE A 182 -0.46 -11.72 1.97
C PHE A 182 0.02 -10.47 2.71
N ALA A 183 -0.77 -10.00 3.67
CA ALA A 183 -0.33 -8.99 4.62
C ALA A 183 -0.78 -9.31 6.04
N THR A 184 0.01 -8.87 7.02
CA THR A 184 -0.31 -8.99 8.44
C THR A 184 0.30 -7.84 9.23
N THR A 185 -0.35 -7.46 10.33
CA THR A 185 0.18 -6.52 11.32
C THR A 185 0.96 -7.22 12.43
N GLU A 186 0.75 -8.53 12.58
CA GLU A 186 1.35 -9.37 13.61
C GLU A 186 2.65 -10.04 13.14
N ASN A 187 3.42 -10.61 14.08
CA ASN A 187 4.61 -11.39 13.75
C ASN A 187 4.20 -12.70 13.04
N PRO A 188 4.52 -12.87 11.74
CA PRO A 188 4.06 -14.04 10.99
C PRO A 188 4.43 -15.39 11.61
N LYS A 189 5.60 -15.45 12.27
CA LYS A 189 6.11 -16.70 12.87
C LYS A 189 5.30 -17.17 14.08
N GLU A 190 4.57 -16.26 14.71
CA GLU A 190 3.77 -16.55 15.90
C GLU A 190 2.31 -16.88 15.55
N VAL A 191 1.79 -16.28 14.46
CA VAL A 191 0.36 -16.33 14.17
C VAL A 191 0.01 -17.19 12.95
N LEU A 192 0.98 -17.53 12.09
CA LEU A 192 0.73 -18.36 10.92
C LEU A 192 1.35 -19.75 11.07
N LEU A 193 0.69 -20.75 10.46
CA LEU A 193 1.20 -22.12 10.42
C LEU A 193 2.56 -22.16 9.72
N LYS A 194 3.50 -22.91 10.29
CA LYS A 194 4.84 -23.12 9.72
C LYS A 194 4.77 -23.74 8.32
N THR A 195 3.75 -24.56 8.06
CA THR A 195 3.48 -25.19 6.76
C THR A 195 3.11 -24.14 5.70
N LEU A 196 2.28 -23.15 6.03
CA LEU A 196 1.94 -22.03 5.16
C LEU A 196 3.18 -21.14 4.91
N LEU A 197 3.89 -20.75 5.97
CA LEU A 197 5.07 -19.88 5.87
C LEU A 197 6.19 -20.46 4.98
N ARG A 198 6.37 -21.78 4.98
CA ARG A 198 7.36 -22.45 4.10
C ARG A 198 7.06 -22.28 2.63
N ARG A 199 5.81 -22.01 2.27
CA ARG A 199 5.36 -21.81 0.87
C ARG A 199 5.35 -20.35 0.45
N ILE A 200 5.64 -19.43 1.39
CA ILE A 200 5.77 -18.01 1.12
C ILE A 200 7.26 -17.64 1.24
N PRO A 201 8.04 -17.79 0.16
CA PRO A 201 9.49 -17.60 0.20
C PRO A 201 9.88 -16.13 0.37
N ILE A 202 9.02 -15.21 -0.04
CA ILE A 202 9.28 -13.77 0.02
C ILE A 202 8.51 -13.18 1.20
N GLN A 203 9.24 -12.85 2.28
CA GLN A 203 8.68 -12.23 3.48
C GLN A 203 9.42 -10.93 3.73
N MET A 204 8.69 -9.81 3.75
CA MET A 204 9.27 -8.47 3.86
C MET A 204 8.58 -7.66 4.95
N GLU A 205 9.38 -7.02 5.81
CA GLU A 205 8.89 -6.11 6.83
C GLU A 205 8.87 -4.67 6.29
N ILE A 206 7.69 -4.03 6.35
CA ILE A 206 7.54 -2.62 5.98
C ILE A 206 7.89 -1.76 7.18
N PRO A 207 8.85 -0.82 7.03
CA PRO A 207 9.24 0.03 8.13
C PRO A 207 8.11 0.97 8.54
N SER A 208 7.96 1.16 9.86
CA SER A 208 7.09 2.21 10.42
C SER A 208 7.52 3.59 9.93
N LEU A 209 6.61 4.57 10.00
CA LEU A 209 6.89 5.95 9.61
C LEU A 209 8.05 6.56 10.42
N SER A 210 8.18 6.18 11.70
CA SER A 210 9.28 6.62 12.57
C SER A 210 10.66 6.11 12.14
N LYS A 211 10.72 4.95 11.47
CA LYS A 211 11.96 4.37 10.91
C LYS A 211 12.32 4.92 9.52
N ARG A 212 11.44 5.70 8.90
CA ARG A 212 11.70 6.33 7.60
C ARG A 212 12.48 7.64 7.76
N SER A 213 13.20 8.05 6.71
CA SER A 213 13.95 9.30 6.74
C SER A 213 13.04 10.52 6.91
N LYS A 214 13.58 11.60 7.50
CA LYS A 214 12.86 12.88 7.60
C LYS A 214 12.44 13.40 6.22
N MET A 215 13.25 13.18 5.19
CA MET A 215 12.93 13.55 3.79
C MET A 215 11.70 12.78 3.28
N GLU A 216 11.63 11.46 3.50
CA GLU A 216 10.46 10.67 3.10
C GLU A 216 9.20 11.12 3.83
N LYS A 217 9.30 11.37 5.14
CA LYS A 217 8.18 11.89 5.93
C LYS A 217 7.73 13.26 5.44
N SER A 218 8.68 14.15 5.12
CA SER A 218 8.41 15.46 4.50
C SER A 218 7.63 15.30 3.19
N ASN A 219 8.12 14.44 2.29
CA ASN A 219 7.47 14.20 0.99
C ASN A 219 6.05 13.62 1.15
N ILE A 220 5.81 12.77 2.16
CA ILE A 220 4.47 12.25 2.47
C ILE A 220 3.55 13.38 2.93
N ILE A 221 4.03 14.27 3.82
CA ILE A 221 3.27 15.44 4.30
C ILE A 221 2.88 16.34 3.11
N VAL A 222 3.85 16.69 2.28
CA VAL A 222 3.61 17.54 1.10
C VAL A 222 2.61 16.90 0.15
N ARG A 223 2.74 15.59 -0.15
CA ARG A 223 1.82 14.85 -1.00
C ARG A 223 0.39 14.88 -0.46
N PHE A 224 0.20 14.73 0.85
CA PHE A 224 -1.13 14.79 1.45
C PHE A 224 -1.71 16.21 1.40
N LEU A 225 -0.90 17.24 1.71
CA LEU A 225 -1.33 18.63 1.56
C LEU A 225 -1.72 18.98 0.12
N GLU A 226 -0.99 18.47 -0.89
CA GLU A 226 -1.35 18.65 -2.29
C GLU A 226 -2.67 17.99 -2.66
N ASN A 227 -2.92 16.78 -2.11
CA ASN A 227 -4.18 16.10 -2.34
C ASN A 227 -5.35 16.88 -1.71
N GLU A 228 -5.17 17.40 -0.50
CA GLU A 228 -6.18 18.26 0.14
C GLU A 228 -6.38 19.57 -0.63
N ALA A 229 -5.31 20.22 -1.11
CA ALA A 229 -5.43 21.43 -1.94
C ALA A 229 -6.26 21.18 -3.21
N LYS A 230 -6.08 20.02 -3.86
CA LYS A 230 -6.87 19.59 -5.02
C LYS A 230 -8.34 19.34 -4.66
N HIS A 231 -8.60 18.68 -3.53
CA HIS A 231 -9.97 18.40 -3.08
C HIS A 231 -10.73 19.67 -2.70
N ILE A 232 -10.05 20.63 -2.07
CA ILE A 232 -10.64 21.88 -1.60
C ILE A 232 -10.68 22.94 -2.72
N HIS A 233 -9.96 22.74 -3.83
CA HIS A 233 -9.78 23.68 -4.93
C HIS A 233 -9.23 25.05 -4.51
N LYS A 234 -8.32 25.04 -3.51
CA LYS A 234 -7.63 26.23 -3.03
C LYS A 234 -6.13 25.96 -2.82
N GLU A 235 -5.32 27.01 -2.98
CA GLU A 235 -3.91 26.97 -2.58
C GLU A 235 -3.80 26.79 -1.05
N ILE A 236 -2.87 25.94 -0.61
CA ILE A 236 -2.54 25.78 0.81
C ILE A 236 -1.20 26.45 1.09
N ARG A 237 -1.17 27.30 2.13
CA ARG A 237 0.03 27.90 2.71
C ARG A 237 0.14 27.47 4.16
N ILE A 238 1.30 26.96 4.54
CA ILE A 238 1.53 26.40 5.87
C ILE A 238 2.63 27.16 6.62
N GLY A 239 2.38 27.46 7.88
CA GLY A 239 3.38 28.07 8.77
C GLY A 239 4.53 27.11 9.06
N ASN A 240 5.76 27.65 9.14
CA ASN A 240 6.97 26.88 9.44
C ASN A 240 6.86 26.06 10.73
N VAL A 241 6.25 26.64 11.78
CA VAL A 241 6.04 25.99 13.08
C VAL A 241 5.11 24.78 12.95
N VAL A 242 4.03 24.92 12.16
CA VAL A 242 3.07 23.83 11.92
C VAL A 242 3.72 22.69 11.15
N TYR A 243 4.45 23.04 10.10
CA TYR A 243 5.17 22.05 9.29
C TYR A 243 6.21 21.29 10.14
N ALA A 244 6.98 21.99 10.97
CA ALA A 244 7.92 21.38 11.90
C ALA A 244 7.21 20.47 12.92
N ALA A 245 6.05 20.88 13.44
CA ALA A 245 5.24 20.05 14.33
C ALA A 245 4.79 18.75 13.65
N LEU A 246 4.25 18.83 12.42
CA LEU A 246 3.86 17.65 11.65
C LEU A 246 5.06 16.72 11.35
N LEU A 247 6.22 17.30 11.03
CA LEU A 247 7.42 16.53 10.70
C LEU A 247 8.01 15.79 11.91
N ASN A 248 8.01 16.41 13.08
CA ASN A 248 8.63 15.87 14.29
C ASN A 248 7.67 15.06 15.17
N ASN A 249 6.35 15.13 14.93
CA ASN A 249 5.39 14.35 15.70
C ASN A 249 5.54 12.85 15.44
N GLU A 250 5.30 12.04 16.46
CA GLU A 250 5.22 10.59 16.34
C GLU A 250 3.78 10.21 16.02
N TYR A 251 3.62 9.22 15.13
CA TYR A 251 2.33 8.73 14.66
C TYR A 251 2.28 7.21 14.90
N GLU A 252 1.54 6.79 15.92
CA GLU A 252 1.34 5.36 16.24
C GLU A 252 0.63 4.63 15.10
N GLY A 253 -0.36 5.26 14.49
CA GLY A 253 -1.07 4.79 13.30
C GLY A 253 -0.34 5.07 11.97
N ASN A 254 0.95 5.42 12.04
CA ASN A 254 1.85 5.60 10.89
C ASN A 254 1.32 6.59 9.84
N ILE A 255 1.38 6.22 8.54
CA ILE A 255 0.95 7.07 7.42
C ILE A 255 -0.56 7.31 7.45
N GLY A 256 -1.33 6.33 7.92
CA GLY A 256 -2.79 6.47 8.06
C GLY A 256 -3.16 7.56 9.07
N GLU A 257 -2.52 7.58 10.23
CA GLU A 257 -2.74 8.62 11.24
C GLU A 257 -2.26 9.98 10.75
N LEU A 258 -1.07 10.05 10.15
CA LEU A 258 -0.56 11.29 9.55
C LEU A 258 -1.54 11.88 8.53
N LYS A 259 -2.12 11.04 7.67
CA LYS A 259 -3.15 11.45 6.71
C LYS A 259 -4.36 12.07 7.42
N ASN A 260 -4.87 11.41 8.46
CA ASN A 260 -6.03 11.90 9.21
C ASN A 260 -5.72 13.23 9.91
N VAL A 261 -4.52 13.36 10.49
CA VAL A 261 -4.05 14.62 11.11
C VAL A 261 -4.02 15.75 10.09
N ILE A 262 -3.50 15.52 8.89
CA ILE A 262 -3.45 16.53 7.82
C ILE A 262 -4.85 16.91 7.37
N GLN A 263 -5.75 15.95 7.19
CA GLN A 263 -7.14 16.20 6.80
C GLN A 263 -7.86 17.05 7.84
N GLU A 264 -7.74 16.71 9.13
CA GLU A 264 -8.33 17.47 10.23
C GLU A 264 -7.75 18.88 10.30
N THR A 265 -6.43 19.02 10.12
CA THR A 265 -5.75 20.32 10.08
C THR A 265 -6.28 21.20 8.93
N CYS A 266 -6.44 20.63 7.72
CA CYS A 266 -6.99 21.34 6.56
C CYS A 266 -8.46 21.71 6.76
N MET A 267 -9.26 20.83 7.37
CA MET A 267 -10.66 21.10 7.72
C MET A 267 -10.76 22.30 8.67
N ASN A 268 -9.97 22.32 9.74
CA ASN A 268 -9.94 23.44 10.72
C ASN A 268 -9.50 24.75 10.06
N ALA A 269 -8.49 24.68 9.18
CA ALA A 269 -8.00 25.84 8.43
C ALA A 269 -9.04 26.37 7.45
N LEU A 270 -9.76 25.49 6.74
CA LEU A 270 -10.83 25.87 5.83
C LEU A 270 -11.96 26.61 6.54
N TYR A 271 -12.35 26.11 7.71
CA TYR A 271 -13.38 26.76 8.54
C TYR A 271 -12.97 28.17 8.96
N SER A 272 -11.70 28.37 9.32
CA SER A 272 -11.15 29.66 9.76
C SER A 272 -10.90 30.65 8.61
N ASN A 273 -10.76 30.19 7.36
CA ASN A 273 -10.37 30.99 6.18
C ASN A 273 -11.47 31.08 5.12
N LYS A 274 -12.75 31.13 5.50
CA LYS A 274 -13.90 31.09 4.57
C LYS A 274 -13.83 32.10 3.43
N ASN A 275 -13.28 33.28 3.67
CA ASN A 275 -13.30 34.42 2.74
C ASN A 275 -11.97 34.66 1.99
N LYS A 276 -10.98 33.73 2.10
CA LYS A 276 -9.69 33.86 1.41
C LYS A 276 -9.61 32.94 0.17
N ASP A 277 -8.87 33.36 -0.84
CA ASP A 277 -8.60 32.55 -2.04
C ASP A 277 -7.62 31.39 -1.77
N TYR A 278 -6.90 31.46 -0.66
CA TYR A 278 -5.99 30.42 -0.18
C TYR A 278 -6.32 30.03 1.27
N ILE A 279 -5.85 28.87 1.66
CA ILE A 279 -5.98 28.36 3.04
C ILE A 279 -4.65 28.55 3.75
N GLU A 280 -4.69 29.29 4.85
CA GLU A 280 -3.54 29.47 5.74
C GLU A 280 -3.62 28.48 6.91
N ILE A 281 -2.65 27.59 7.00
CA ILE A 281 -2.55 26.64 8.11
C ILE A 281 -1.59 27.20 9.15
N ASN A 282 -2.14 27.66 10.26
CA ASN A 282 -1.41 28.12 11.44
C ASN A 282 -1.53 27.13 12.60
N SER A 283 -0.89 27.43 13.72
CA SER A 283 -0.83 26.54 14.89
C SER A 283 -2.20 26.20 15.50
N LEU A 284 -3.19 27.08 15.37
CA LEU A 284 -4.55 26.86 15.87
C LEU A 284 -5.33 25.82 15.06
N CYS A 285 -4.87 25.52 13.83
CA CYS A 285 -5.49 24.53 12.98
C CYS A 285 -5.09 23.10 13.35
N LEU A 286 -3.98 22.93 14.09
CA LEU A 286 -3.50 21.60 14.47
C LEU A 286 -4.42 20.92 15.48
N PRO A 287 -4.68 19.63 15.35
CA PRO A 287 -5.34 18.83 16.38
C PRO A 287 -4.55 18.83 17.69
N SER A 288 -5.27 18.81 18.82
CA SER A 288 -4.65 18.85 20.16
C SER A 288 -3.69 17.68 20.45
N ARG A 289 -3.85 16.55 19.75
CA ARG A 289 -2.96 15.38 19.85
C ARG A 289 -1.59 15.59 19.19
N VAL A 290 -1.44 16.58 18.32
CA VAL A 290 -0.14 16.93 17.73
C VAL A 290 0.60 17.81 18.73
N ARG A 291 1.59 17.23 19.38
CA ARG A 291 2.37 17.91 20.43
C ARG A 291 3.41 18.84 19.81
N PHE A 292 3.47 20.06 20.30
CA PHE A 292 4.62 20.93 20.09
C PHE A 292 5.74 20.42 21.02
N ASN A 293 6.57 19.47 20.53
CA ASN A 293 7.76 19.09 21.29
C ASN A 293 8.70 20.29 21.39
N ASN A 294 9.11 20.65 22.61
CA ASN A 294 10.04 21.74 22.90
C ASN A 294 11.44 21.56 22.29
N HIS A 295 11.72 20.43 21.63
CA HIS A 295 12.91 20.16 20.80
C HIS A 295 12.65 20.50 19.33
N ILE A 296 12.04 21.65 19.05
CA ILE A 296 12.05 22.20 17.71
C ILE A 296 13.50 22.57 17.43
N ASP A 297 14.08 21.94 16.45
CA ASP A 297 15.44 22.23 15.97
C ASP A 297 15.51 23.74 15.71
N ASN A 298 16.29 24.48 16.50
CA ASN A 298 16.36 25.94 16.44
C ASN A 298 16.70 26.48 15.04
N SER A 299 17.27 25.63 14.17
CA SER A 299 17.49 25.94 12.75
C SER A 299 16.20 26.19 11.95
N ILE A 300 15.05 25.63 12.41
CA ILE A 300 13.75 25.80 11.75
C ILE A 300 13.01 27.04 12.27
N LEU A 301 13.35 27.51 13.49
CA LEU A 301 12.73 28.67 14.13
C LEU A 301 13.38 30.01 13.81
N VAL A 302 14.53 30.01 13.12
CA VAL A 302 15.22 31.24 12.72
C VAL A 302 14.52 31.89 11.53
N GLY A 303 13.40 32.50 11.78
CA GLY A 303 12.60 33.28 10.85
C GLY A 303 11.21 33.48 11.42
N ARG A 304 10.76 34.73 11.51
CA ARG A 304 9.40 35.13 11.84
C ARG A 304 8.40 34.23 11.15
N ASN A 305 7.25 33.92 11.71
CA ASN A 305 6.14 33.11 11.15
C ASN A 305 6.07 33.18 9.61
N GLN A 306 6.95 32.43 8.95
CA GLN A 306 7.06 32.42 7.50
C GLN A 306 6.06 31.39 6.99
N LEU A 307 5.21 31.84 6.07
CA LEU A 307 4.29 30.96 5.33
C LEU A 307 5.03 30.40 4.13
N TYR A 308 4.98 29.10 3.98
CA TYR A 308 5.49 28.38 2.80
C TYR A 308 4.35 27.96 1.91
N SER A 309 4.51 28.17 0.60
CA SER A 309 3.70 27.47 -0.39
C SER A 309 4.14 25.99 -0.49
N LEU A 310 3.30 25.13 -1.07
CA LEU A 310 3.69 23.72 -1.27
C LEU A 310 4.89 23.58 -2.21
N ASN A 311 5.07 24.52 -3.13
CA ASN A 311 6.24 24.55 -4.02
C ASN A 311 7.55 24.90 -3.26
N ASP A 312 7.47 25.81 -2.28
CA ASP A 312 8.63 26.16 -1.44
C ASP A 312 9.09 24.95 -0.63
N LEU A 313 8.16 24.14 -0.12
CA LEU A 313 8.46 22.93 0.63
C LEU A 313 9.13 21.84 -0.22
N LYS A 314 8.72 21.68 -1.49
CA LYS A 314 9.36 20.74 -2.42
C LYS A 314 10.80 21.08 -2.73
N ASN A 315 11.12 22.37 -2.80
CA ASN A 315 12.45 22.84 -3.15
C ASN A 315 13.41 22.86 -1.96
N LYS A 316 12.89 22.69 -0.74
CA LYS A 316 13.68 22.77 0.49
C LYS A 316 14.28 21.41 0.91
N TYR A 317 13.73 20.32 0.42
CA TYR A 317 14.12 18.93 0.71
C TYR A 317 14.19 18.11 -0.59
#